data_930945f1e0249fbf0278210a54c8eb56
#
_entry.id   930945f1e0249fbf0278210a54c8eb56
#
_cell.length_a   1.000
_cell.length_b   1.000
_cell.length_c   1.000
_cell.angle_alpha   90.00
_cell.angle_beta   90.00
_cell.angle_gamma   90.00
#
_symmetry.space_group_name_H-M   'P 1'
#
loop_
_entity.id
_entity.type
_entity.pdbx_description
1 polymer ?
#
loop_
_entity_poly.entity_id
_entity_poly.type
_entity_poly.pdbx_seq_one_letter_code
_entity_poly.pdbx_strand_id
1 'polypeptide(L)'
;GIEEILIITGKNKKSIEDHFDKSVELELELEQKGKTELLEIVRDISQMVNIYYIRQKEPKGLGDAIYCARSFIGDEPFAVMLGDDIVDNDVPCLKQLMSAYEEYRTTILGVQTVAPEDANKYGIINARYIEDNVYKVKDLVEKPEPGKQPSNIAILGRYIITPEIFEILENQAPGKGGEV
;
A
#
# COMPACT_ATOMS: atom_id res chain seq x y z
N GLY A 1 1.05 2.49 -17.21
CA GLY A 1 0.77 2.98 -15.87
C GLY A 1 -0.14 2.02 -15.11
N ILE A 2 -0.62 2.44 -13.95
CA ILE A 2 -1.65 1.68 -13.22
C ILE A 2 -2.99 1.94 -13.91
N GLU A 3 -3.73 0.88 -14.21
CA GLU A 3 -5.00 0.95 -14.93
C GLU A 3 -6.19 0.61 -14.03
N GLU A 4 -5.95 -0.17 -12.97
CA GLU A 4 -6.96 -0.59 -12.02
C GLU A 4 -6.46 -0.45 -10.58
N ILE A 5 -7.31 0.05 -9.71
CA ILE A 5 -7.07 0.15 -8.26
C ILE A 5 -8.20 -0.54 -7.53
N LEU A 6 -7.86 -1.44 -6.61
CA LEU A 6 -8.79 -2.01 -5.66
C LEU A 6 -8.55 -1.37 -4.29
N ILE A 7 -9.54 -0.67 -3.77
CA ILE A 7 -9.50 -0.09 -2.43
C ILE A 7 -10.19 -1.04 -1.44
N ILE A 8 -9.43 -1.51 -0.45
CA ILE A 8 -10.00 -2.28 0.65
C ILE A 8 -10.46 -1.30 1.72
N THR A 9 -11.76 -1.22 1.93
CA THR A 9 -12.38 -0.29 2.87
C THR A 9 -12.94 -1.00 4.11
N GLY A 10 -13.16 -0.23 5.16
CA GLY A 10 -13.83 -0.68 6.37
C GLY A 10 -15.20 -0.01 6.58
N LYS A 11 -15.83 -0.28 7.72
CA LYS A 11 -17.05 0.38 8.13
C LYS A 11 -16.82 1.90 8.30
N ASN A 12 -17.78 2.72 7.84
CA ASN A 12 -17.77 4.20 7.96
C ASN A 12 -16.67 4.89 7.12
N LYS A 13 -16.20 4.30 6.01
CA LYS A 13 -15.24 4.89 5.09
C LYS A 13 -15.86 5.34 3.74
N LYS A 14 -17.19 5.56 3.73
CA LYS A 14 -17.94 5.94 2.52
C LYS A 14 -17.42 7.24 1.89
N SER A 15 -16.91 8.18 2.66
CA SER A 15 -16.33 9.43 2.14
C SER A 15 -15.13 9.21 1.20
N ILE A 16 -14.42 8.08 1.31
CA ILE A 16 -13.35 7.71 0.38
C ILE A 16 -13.94 7.31 -0.96
N GLU A 17 -15.02 6.52 -0.94
CA GLU A 17 -15.75 6.10 -2.15
C GLU A 17 -16.33 7.34 -2.85
N ASP A 18 -17.08 8.16 -2.11
CA ASP A 18 -17.72 9.39 -2.61
C ASP A 18 -16.70 10.41 -3.20
N HIS A 19 -15.44 10.40 -2.74
CA HIS A 19 -14.38 11.31 -3.22
C HIS A 19 -13.95 11.03 -4.66
N PHE A 20 -13.92 9.77 -5.05
CA PHE A 20 -13.49 9.35 -6.39
C PHE A 20 -14.66 9.19 -7.36
N ASP A 21 -15.90 9.23 -6.86
CA ASP A 21 -17.09 9.16 -7.68
C ASP A 21 -17.40 10.51 -8.34
N LYS A 22 -18.07 10.47 -9.47
CA LYS A 22 -18.55 11.68 -10.15
C LYS A 22 -19.65 12.35 -9.32
N SER A 23 -19.41 13.60 -8.92
CA SER A 23 -20.40 14.43 -8.23
C SER A 23 -21.02 15.44 -9.20
N VAL A 24 -22.19 15.10 -9.77
CA VAL A 24 -22.89 15.95 -10.74
C VAL A 24 -23.28 17.30 -10.12
N GLU A 25 -23.71 17.30 -8.86
CA GLU A 25 -24.12 18.52 -8.14
C GLU A 25 -22.93 19.49 -7.98
N LEU A 26 -21.76 18.98 -7.58
CA LEU A 26 -20.55 19.78 -7.41
C LEU A 26 -20.06 20.32 -8.76
N GLU A 27 -20.07 19.50 -9.82
CA GLU A 27 -19.68 19.95 -11.15
C GLU A 27 -20.57 21.08 -11.64
N LEU A 28 -21.90 20.97 -11.51
CA LEU A 28 -22.85 22.01 -11.90
C LEU A 28 -22.65 23.30 -11.07
N GLU A 29 -22.40 23.20 -9.78
CA GLU A 29 -22.14 24.36 -8.93
C GLU A 29 -20.85 25.08 -9.34
N LEU A 30 -19.77 24.35 -9.63
CA LEU A 30 -18.50 24.91 -10.08
C LEU A 30 -18.65 25.60 -11.46
N GLU A 31 -19.39 24.99 -12.37
CA GLU A 31 -19.67 25.54 -13.69
C GLU A 31 -20.48 26.86 -13.61
N GLN A 32 -21.55 26.87 -12.81
CA GLN A 32 -22.37 28.07 -12.60
C GLN A 32 -21.59 29.23 -11.96
N LYS A 33 -20.60 28.90 -11.10
CA LYS A 33 -19.73 29.89 -10.45
C LYS A 33 -18.50 30.26 -11.28
N GLY A 34 -18.36 29.72 -12.50
CA GLY A 34 -17.22 29.97 -13.39
C GLY A 34 -15.87 29.47 -12.83
N LYS A 35 -15.87 28.49 -11.92
CA LYS A 35 -14.65 27.94 -11.32
C LYS A 35 -14.08 26.80 -12.18
N THR A 36 -13.65 27.15 -13.38
CA THR A 36 -13.22 26.17 -14.40
C THR A 36 -12.07 25.30 -13.97
N GLU A 37 -11.04 25.86 -13.34
CA GLU A 37 -9.87 25.09 -12.87
C GLU A 37 -10.26 24.02 -11.84
N LEU A 38 -11.13 24.35 -10.88
CA LEU A 38 -11.61 23.39 -9.89
C LEU A 38 -12.51 22.32 -10.53
N LEU A 39 -13.30 22.69 -11.54
CA LEU A 39 -14.14 21.77 -12.28
C LEU A 39 -13.31 20.73 -13.04
N GLU A 40 -12.21 21.15 -13.67
CA GLU A 40 -11.26 20.25 -14.34
C GLU A 40 -10.62 19.27 -13.34
N ILE A 41 -10.15 19.76 -12.20
CA ILE A 41 -9.57 18.90 -11.14
C ILE A 41 -10.57 17.82 -10.68
N VAL A 42 -11.83 18.19 -10.43
CA VAL A 42 -12.86 17.24 -9.97
C VAL A 42 -13.15 16.18 -11.04
N ARG A 43 -13.21 16.59 -12.32
CA ARG A 43 -13.42 15.66 -13.44
C ARG A 43 -12.23 14.72 -13.64
N ASP A 44 -11.02 15.23 -13.56
CA ASP A 44 -9.79 14.46 -13.70
C ASP A 44 -9.68 13.39 -12.60
N ILE A 45 -10.00 13.71 -11.35
CA ILE A 45 -10.01 12.76 -10.24
C ILE A 45 -10.97 11.60 -10.52
N SER A 46 -12.20 11.90 -10.97
CA SER A 46 -13.22 10.87 -11.23
C SER A 46 -12.95 9.99 -12.47
N GLN A 47 -11.99 10.39 -13.33
CA GLN A 47 -11.65 9.69 -14.57
C GLN A 47 -10.20 9.13 -14.57
N MET A 48 -9.46 9.32 -13.48
CA MET A 48 -8.03 9.04 -13.42
C MET A 48 -7.71 7.55 -13.67
N VAL A 49 -8.51 6.64 -13.10
CA VAL A 49 -8.27 5.20 -13.13
C VAL A 49 -9.56 4.45 -12.76
N ASN A 50 -9.67 3.19 -13.19
CA ASN A 50 -10.76 2.34 -12.73
C ASN A 50 -10.57 1.96 -11.26
N ILE A 51 -11.51 2.35 -10.41
CA ILE A 51 -11.45 2.07 -8.97
C ILE A 51 -12.55 1.08 -8.62
N TYR A 52 -12.15 0.04 -7.90
CA TYR A 52 -13.04 -0.99 -7.34
C TYR A 52 -12.95 -0.95 -5.82
N TYR A 53 -14.01 -1.39 -5.15
CA TYR A 53 -14.08 -1.38 -3.71
C TYR A 53 -14.44 -2.74 -3.17
N ILE A 54 -13.65 -3.25 -2.23
CA ILE A 54 -14.00 -4.43 -1.43
C ILE A 54 -14.01 -4.01 0.04
N ARG A 55 -15.03 -4.47 0.74
CA ARG A 55 -15.17 -4.15 2.15
C ARG A 55 -14.66 -5.27 3.03
N GLN A 56 -13.64 -4.98 3.83
CA GLN A 56 -13.28 -5.82 4.97
C GLN A 56 -14.39 -5.72 6.02
N LYS A 57 -15.12 -6.82 6.26
CA LYS A 57 -16.29 -6.82 7.15
C LYS A 57 -15.90 -6.67 8.62
N GLU A 58 -14.77 -7.27 9.01
CA GLU A 58 -14.19 -7.25 10.34
C GLU A 58 -12.72 -6.85 10.24
N PRO A 59 -12.24 -5.88 11.02
CA PRO A 59 -10.84 -5.46 10.99
C PRO A 59 -9.96 -6.52 11.69
N LYS A 60 -9.37 -7.43 10.90
CA LYS A 60 -8.51 -8.51 11.39
C LYS A 60 -7.03 -8.31 11.03
N GLY A 61 -6.62 -7.09 10.77
CA GLY A 61 -5.25 -6.74 10.42
C GLY A 61 -5.02 -6.55 8.93
N LEU A 62 -3.77 -6.23 8.58
CA LEU A 62 -3.35 -5.94 7.21
C LEU A 62 -3.38 -7.19 6.33
N GLY A 63 -2.95 -8.34 6.85
CA GLY A 63 -2.96 -9.59 6.10
C GLY A 63 -4.37 -9.99 5.66
N ASP A 64 -5.36 -9.89 6.55
CA ASP A 64 -6.77 -10.14 6.22
C ASP A 64 -7.30 -9.13 5.17
N ALA A 65 -6.90 -7.86 5.27
CA ALA A 65 -7.25 -6.87 4.24
C ALA A 65 -6.67 -7.24 2.86
N ILE A 66 -5.41 -7.67 2.81
CA ILE A 66 -4.77 -8.16 1.58
C ILE A 66 -5.49 -9.43 1.09
N TYR A 67 -5.84 -10.35 1.98
CA TYR A 67 -6.55 -11.57 1.63
C TYR A 67 -7.94 -11.31 1.01
N CYS A 68 -8.62 -10.24 1.42
CA CYS A 68 -9.88 -9.82 0.79
C CYS A 68 -9.73 -9.54 -0.72
N ALA A 69 -8.54 -9.20 -1.19
CA ALA A 69 -8.28 -8.91 -2.60
C ALA A 69 -8.08 -10.17 -3.47
N ARG A 70 -7.95 -11.37 -2.88
CA ARG A 70 -7.58 -12.62 -3.59
C ARG A 70 -8.38 -12.87 -4.87
N SER A 71 -9.70 -12.77 -4.79
CA SER A 71 -10.58 -13.05 -5.93
C SER A 71 -10.49 -12.01 -7.05
N PHE A 72 -10.04 -10.81 -6.75
CA PHE A 72 -9.82 -9.75 -7.71
C PHE A 72 -8.44 -9.87 -8.38
N ILE A 73 -7.41 -10.15 -7.59
CA ILE A 73 -6.02 -10.24 -8.05
C ILE A 73 -5.76 -11.51 -8.85
N GLY A 74 -6.36 -12.66 -8.46
CA GLY A 74 -6.06 -13.95 -9.08
C GLY A 74 -4.61 -14.38 -8.84
N ASP A 75 -3.93 -14.74 -9.94
CA ASP A 75 -2.56 -15.31 -9.92
C ASP A 75 -1.50 -14.31 -10.40
N GLU A 76 -1.77 -13.01 -10.33
CA GLU A 76 -0.84 -11.98 -10.79
C GLU A 76 -0.13 -11.27 -9.63
N PRO A 77 1.11 -10.81 -9.82
CA PRO A 77 1.77 -9.91 -8.89
C PRO A 77 1.02 -8.57 -8.79
N PHE A 78 0.95 -8.02 -7.60
CA PHE A 78 0.19 -6.80 -7.36
C PHE A 78 0.91 -5.84 -6.40
N ALA A 79 0.62 -4.56 -6.54
CA ALA A 79 1.10 -3.55 -5.63
C ALA A 79 0.16 -3.38 -4.43
N VAL A 80 0.73 -3.24 -3.24
CA VAL A 80 0.01 -2.82 -2.03
C VAL A 80 0.53 -1.46 -1.58
N MET A 81 -0.38 -0.53 -1.36
CA MET A 81 -0.07 0.82 -0.88
C MET A 81 -0.95 1.15 0.33
N LEU A 82 -0.34 1.38 1.47
CA LEU A 82 -1.06 1.86 2.65
C LEU A 82 -1.37 3.34 2.50
N GLY A 83 -2.61 3.74 2.79
CA GLY A 83 -3.11 5.09 2.53
C GLY A 83 -2.56 6.18 3.46
N ASP A 84 -1.97 5.80 4.56
CA ASP A 84 -1.38 6.68 5.58
C ASP A 84 0.13 6.92 5.39
N ASP A 85 0.73 6.30 4.38
CA ASP A 85 2.16 6.42 4.09
C ASP A 85 2.37 7.07 2.71
N ILE A 86 2.84 8.29 2.68
CA ILE A 86 3.08 9.06 1.45
C ILE A 86 4.57 9.22 1.24
N VAL A 87 5.05 8.77 0.08
CA VAL A 87 6.47 8.92 -0.31
C VAL A 87 6.57 9.98 -1.39
N ASP A 88 7.29 11.05 -1.09
CA ASP A 88 7.61 12.13 -2.02
C ASP A 88 9.06 11.96 -2.52
N ASN A 89 9.23 11.77 -3.82
CA ASN A 89 10.53 11.57 -4.46
C ASN A 89 10.42 11.83 -5.97
N ASP A 90 11.48 12.27 -6.61
CA ASP A 90 11.56 12.53 -8.06
C ASP A 90 11.17 11.30 -8.89
N VAL A 91 11.59 10.11 -8.47
CA VAL A 91 11.14 8.84 -9.04
C VAL A 91 10.09 8.24 -8.10
N PRO A 92 8.83 8.08 -8.54
CA PRO A 92 7.78 7.52 -7.70
C PRO A 92 8.20 6.19 -7.06
N CYS A 93 7.94 6.04 -5.75
CA CYS A 93 8.36 4.85 -5.00
C CYS A 93 7.88 3.55 -5.67
N LEU A 94 6.62 3.50 -6.08
CA LEU A 94 6.08 2.30 -6.74
C LEU A 94 6.82 1.96 -8.03
N LYS A 95 7.26 2.96 -8.80
CA LYS A 95 8.06 2.73 -10.02
C LYS A 95 9.41 2.09 -9.68
N GLN A 96 10.05 2.50 -8.58
CA GLN A 96 11.30 1.90 -8.10
C GLN A 96 11.09 0.43 -7.71
N LEU A 97 10.00 0.14 -6.98
CA LEU A 97 9.66 -1.23 -6.60
C LEU A 97 9.34 -2.12 -7.80
N MET A 98 8.62 -1.58 -8.80
CA MET A 98 8.32 -2.30 -10.04
C MET A 98 9.60 -2.64 -10.80
N SER A 99 10.56 -1.71 -10.91
CA SER A 99 11.84 -2.00 -11.55
C SER A 99 12.61 -3.11 -10.83
N ALA A 100 12.64 -3.09 -9.50
CA ALA A 100 13.23 -4.17 -8.71
C ALA A 100 12.49 -5.51 -8.92
N TYR A 101 11.16 -5.48 -9.00
CA TYR A 101 10.38 -6.68 -9.30
C TYR A 101 10.68 -7.24 -10.70
N GLU A 102 10.82 -6.40 -11.71
CA GLU A 102 11.18 -6.83 -13.07
C GLU A 102 12.52 -7.58 -13.11
N GLU A 103 13.45 -7.20 -12.26
CA GLU A 103 14.77 -7.82 -12.17
C GLU A 103 14.76 -9.10 -11.32
N TYR A 104 14.22 -9.03 -10.10
CA TYR A 104 14.34 -10.12 -9.11
C TYR A 104 13.18 -11.12 -9.11
N ARG A 105 12.03 -10.78 -9.70
CA ARG A 105 10.85 -11.65 -9.82
C ARG A 105 10.40 -12.28 -8.50
N THR A 106 10.46 -11.54 -7.42
CA THR A 106 10.05 -11.94 -6.08
C THR A 106 9.31 -10.79 -5.38
N THR A 107 8.67 -11.06 -4.26
CA THR A 107 8.09 -10.00 -3.42
C THR A 107 9.13 -8.93 -3.08
N ILE A 108 8.77 -7.66 -3.29
CA ILE A 108 9.61 -6.49 -3.03
C ILE A 108 8.95 -5.64 -1.93
N LEU A 109 9.73 -5.27 -0.93
CA LEU A 109 9.32 -4.39 0.16
C LEU A 109 9.94 -3.00 -0.04
N GLY A 110 9.14 -1.96 0.04
CA GLY A 110 9.65 -0.60 0.15
C GLY A 110 10.28 -0.38 1.51
N VAL A 111 11.49 0.16 1.54
CA VAL A 111 12.23 0.40 2.78
C VAL A 111 12.86 1.79 2.80
N GLN A 112 13.11 2.30 4.00
CA GLN A 112 13.86 3.54 4.22
C GLN A 112 14.77 3.43 5.44
N THR A 113 15.82 4.22 5.47
CA THR A 113 16.64 4.38 6.69
C THR A 113 15.93 5.34 7.63
N VAL A 114 15.79 4.95 8.90
CA VAL A 114 15.19 5.76 9.96
C VAL A 114 16.22 6.05 11.05
N ALA A 115 15.95 7.06 11.88
CA ALA A 115 16.76 7.31 13.06
C ALA A 115 16.68 6.12 14.04
N PRO A 116 17.77 5.75 14.72
CA PRO A 116 17.76 4.57 15.63
C PRO A 116 16.67 4.64 16.70
N GLU A 117 16.36 5.84 17.20
CA GLU A 117 15.31 6.10 18.18
C GLU A 117 13.89 5.87 17.67
N ASP A 118 13.71 5.92 16.35
CA ASP A 118 12.41 5.71 15.70
C ASP A 118 12.17 4.25 15.26
N ALA A 119 13.20 3.42 15.30
CA ALA A 119 13.12 2.03 14.82
C ALA A 119 12.02 1.20 15.51
N ASN A 120 11.69 1.53 16.76
CA ASN A 120 10.62 0.86 17.52
C ASN A 120 9.20 1.18 17.05
N LYS A 121 9.04 2.07 16.08
CA LYS A 121 7.74 2.44 15.48
C LYS A 121 7.39 1.58 14.27
N TYR A 122 8.36 0.89 13.68
CA TYR A 122 8.27 0.22 12.37
C TYR A 122 8.67 -1.25 12.43
N GLY A 123 8.30 -1.99 11.41
CA GLY A 123 8.94 -3.26 11.09
C GLY A 123 10.36 -3.00 10.58
N ILE A 124 11.35 -3.61 11.21
CA ILE A 124 12.77 -3.44 10.86
C ILE A 124 13.30 -4.70 10.22
N ILE A 125 13.96 -4.56 9.07
CA ILE A 125 14.54 -5.70 8.37
C ILE A 125 15.97 -6.01 8.87
N ASN A 126 16.27 -7.31 8.95
CA ASN A 126 17.63 -7.82 8.93
C ASN A 126 17.95 -8.22 7.51
N ALA A 127 18.90 -7.53 6.88
CA ALA A 127 19.15 -7.69 5.45
C ALA A 127 20.63 -7.68 5.11
N ARG A 128 20.95 -8.23 3.94
CA ARG A 128 22.27 -8.11 3.31
C ARG A 128 22.17 -7.15 2.14
N TYR A 129 23.06 -6.19 2.08
CA TYR A 129 23.25 -5.32 0.92
C TYR A 129 23.58 -6.14 -0.33
N ILE A 130 22.95 -5.85 -1.45
CA ILE A 130 23.24 -6.43 -2.77
C ILE A 130 23.92 -5.37 -3.62
N GLU A 131 23.21 -4.33 -4.00
CA GLU A 131 23.69 -3.23 -4.86
C GLU A 131 22.77 -2.01 -4.72
N ASP A 132 23.29 -0.85 -5.00
CA ASP A 132 22.58 0.45 -4.91
C ASP A 132 21.70 0.55 -3.65
N ASN A 133 20.39 0.60 -3.81
CA ASN A 133 19.43 0.64 -2.70
C ASN A 133 18.71 -0.72 -2.51
N VAL A 134 19.30 -1.82 -3.00
CA VAL A 134 18.70 -3.15 -2.97
C VAL A 134 19.33 -4.02 -1.87
N TYR A 135 18.47 -4.65 -1.10
CA TYR A 135 18.84 -5.50 0.03
C TYR A 135 18.12 -6.85 -0.06
N LYS A 136 18.83 -7.92 0.21
CA LYS A 136 18.20 -9.23 0.43
C LYS A 136 17.77 -9.37 1.87
N VAL A 137 16.46 -9.37 2.10
CA VAL A 137 15.87 -9.58 3.43
C VAL A 137 16.15 -11.01 3.89
N LYS A 138 16.59 -11.15 5.14
CA LYS A 138 16.81 -12.44 5.80
C LYS A 138 15.74 -12.69 6.84
N ASP A 139 15.34 -11.63 7.54
CA ASP A 139 14.38 -11.67 8.64
C ASP A 139 13.83 -10.28 8.87
N LEU A 140 12.75 -10.17 9.61
CA LEU A 140 12.13 -8.91 10.00
C LEU A 140 11.64 -8.98 11.45
N VAL A 141 11.67 -7.84 12.13
CA VAL A 141 11.21 -7.72 13.52
C VAL A 141 10.23 -6.55 13.59
N GLU A 142 8.99 -6.85 13.93
CA GLU A 142 7.95 -5.83 14.12
C GLU A 142 8.17 -5.09 15.43
N LYS A 143 8.32 -3.76 15.33
CA LYS A 143 8.45 -2.85 16.46
C LYS A 143 9.43 -3.35 17.54
N PRO A 144 10.71 -3.51 17.20
CA PRO A 144 11.71 -4.02 18.14
C PRO A 144 11.80 -3.14 19.40
N GLU A 145 12.16 -3.74 20.53
CA GLU A 145 12.47 -2.98 21.72
C GLU A 145 13.66 -2.03 21.45
N PRO A 146 13.69 -0.83 22.06
CA PRO A 146 14.78 0.10 21.86
C PRO A 146 16.16 -0.55 22.08
N GLY A 147 17.05 -0.37 21.09
CA GLY A 147 18.39 -0.94 21.10
C GLY A 147 18.48 -2.44 20.72
N LYS A 148 17.37 -3.11 20.39
CA LYS A 148 17.35 -4.50 19.92
C LYS A 148 17.05 -4.64 18.43
N GLN A 149 16.93 -3.54 17.70
CA GLN A 149 16.69 -3.56 16.27
C GLN A 149 17.89 -4.16 15.51
N PRO A 150 17.65 -5.01 14.50
CA PRO A 150 18.72 -5.65 13.73
C PRO A 150 19.42 -4.68 12.76
N SER A 151 18.76 -3.58 12.41
CA SER A 151 19.27 -2.50 11.56
C SER A 151 18.47 -1.22 11.79
N ASN A 152 18.73 -0.18 11.00
CA ASN A 152 17.92 1.04 10.95
C ASN A 152 17.11 1.12 9.63
N ILE A 153 16.87 -0.01 8.96
CA ILE A 153 16.13 -0.06 7.71
C ILE A 153 14.70 -0.50 8.04
N ALA A 154 13.78 0.46 7.94
CA ALA A 154 12.36 0.29 8.24
C ALA A 154 11.56 -0.04 6.99
N ILE A 155 10.52 -0.86 7.14
CA ILE A 155 9.56 -1.16 6.09
C ILE A 155 8.61 0.01 5.94
N LEU A 156 8.38 0.41 4.68
CA LEU A 156 7.33 1.34 4.28
C LEU A 156 6.05 0.58 3.91
N GLY A 157 4.94 1.28 3.96
CA GLY A 157 3.65 0.76 3.51
C GLY A 157 3.51 0.65 1.97
N ARG A 158 4.55 0.18 1.30
CA ARG A 158 4.65 0.04 -0.17
C ARG A 158 5.28 -1.28 -0.53
N TYR A 159 4.56 -2.11 -1.27
CA TYR A 159 4.99 -3.47 -1.60
C TYR A 159 4.66 -3.83 -3.04
N ILE A 160 5.45 -4.70 -3.65
CA ILE A 160 5.01 -5.58 -4.74
C ILE A 160 4.97 -7.00 -4.16
N ILE A 161 3.82 -7.62 -4.22
CA ILE A 161 3.58 -8.94 -3.60
C ILE A 161 3.25 -9.94 -4.71
N THR A 162 3.78 -11.14 -4.57
CA THR A 162 3.45 -12.26 -5.46
C THR A 162 2.25 -13.06 -4.91
N PRO A 163 1.46 -13.72 -5.77
CA PRO A 163 0.19 -14.34 -5.36
C PRO A 163 0.33 -15.48 -4.35
N GLU A 164 1.53 -16.04 -4.16
CA GLU A 164 1.82 -17.04 -3.13
C GLU A 164 1.49 -16.56 -1.71
N ILE A 165 1.41 -15.26 -1.50
CA ILE A 165 1.00 -14.66 -0.24
C ILE A 165 -0.38 -15.15 0.21
N PHE A 166 -1.28 -15.39 -0.73
CA PHE A 166 -2.65 -15.81 -0.40
C PHE A 166 -2.71 -17.20 0.25
N GLU A 167 -1.85 -18.13 -0.18
CA GLU A 167 -1.73 -19.44 0.46
C GLU A 167 -1.16 -19.34 1.89
N ILE A 168 -0.21 -18.43 2.09
CA ILE A 168 0.37 -18.16 3.41
C ILE A 168 -0.71 -17.58 4.34
N LEU A 169 -1.41 -16.54 3.89
CA LEU A 169 -2.44 -15.87 4.68
C LEU A 169 -3.63 -16.80 5.02
N GLU A 170 -4.01 -17.69 4.11
CA GLU A 170 -5.08 -18.68 4.33
C GLU A 170 -4.75 -19.65 5.47
N ASN A 171 -3.48 -20.02 5.62
CA ASN A 171 -3.01 -21.00 6.59
C ASN A 171 -2.40 -20.37 7.85
N GLN A 172 -2.29 -19.05 7.91
CA GLN A 172 -1.67 -18.34 9.02
C GLN A 172 -2.62 -18.25 10.22
N ALA A 173 -2.14 -18.72 11.37
CA ALA A 173 -2.85 -18.51 12.62
C ALA A 173 -2.79 -17.01 13.01
N PRO A 174 -3.86 -16.46 13.61
CA PRO A 174 -3.84 -15.09 14.13
C PRO A 174 -2.67 -14.87 15.11
N GLY A 175 -2.00 -13.73 14.96
CA GLY A 175 -0.91 -13.31 15.83
C GLY A 175 -1.38 -12.77 17.18
N LYS A 176 -0.48 -12.11 17.92
CA LYS A 176 -0.82 -11.43 19.17
C LYS A 176 -1.85 -10.32 18.88
N GLY A 177 -3.04 -10.43 19.49
CA GLY A 177 -4.13 -9.47 19.27
C GLY A 177 -5.23 -9.97 18.32
N GLY A 178 -5.09 -11.14 17.69
CA GLY A 178 -6.07 -11.72 16.78
C GLY A 178 -5.98 -11.16 15.35
N GLU A 179 -4.90 -10.48 15.00
CA GLU A 179 -4.61 -9.94 13.67
C GLU A 179 -3.85 -10.95 12.80
N VAL A 180 -4.15 -10.95 11.50
CA VAL A 180 -3.47 -11.70 10.44
C VAL A 180 -2.68 -10.75 9.56
#